data_e4cea809d22d6f8667ef10123532dad9
#
_entry.id   e4cea809d22d6f8667ef10123532dad9
#
_cell.length_a   1.000
_cell.length_b   1.000
_cell.length_c   1.000
_cell.angle_alpha   90.00
_cell.angle_beta   90.00
_cell.angle_gamma   90.00
#
_symmetry.space_group_name_H-M   'P 1'
#
loop_
_entity.id
_entity.type
_entity.pdbx_description
1 polymer ?
#
loop_
_entity_poly.entity_id
_entity_poly.type
_entity_poly.pdbx_seq_one_letter_code
_entity_poly.pdbx_strand_id
1 'polypeptide(L)'
;MIDIKSYLRELCKPPGEGKAYYRPFICKGDINNIQIFLVGINPATPIYPSDMGLDEYLDKILDYDAFLSFYKDNRRKHGKPELSRTREAINSFVNWLGTKTQVSVAETNIIPYPTVDLKHLNHEDNYIKDR
;
A
#
# COMPACT_ATOMS: atom_id res chain seq x y z
N MET A 1 12.41 9.12 20.07
CA MET A 1 11.44 9.10 18.94
C MET A 1 11.83 8.00 17.97
N ILE A 2 10.88 7.17 17.56
CA ILE A 2 11.14 6.08 16.62
C ILE A 2 11.32 6.67 15.22
N ASP A 3 12.41 6.31 14.54
CA ASP A 3 12.56 6.63 13.13
C ASP A 3 11.64 5.71 12.32
N ILE A 4 10.53 6.25 11.86
CA ILE A 4 9.52 5.47 11.13
C ILE A 4 10.08 4.83 9.86
N LYS A 5 10.98 5.50 9.16
CA LYS A 5 11.58 4.94 7.94
C LYS A 5 12.45 3.72 8.23
N SER A 6 13.25 3.76 9.27
CA SER A 6 14.08 2.60 9.67
C SER A 6 13.21 1.40 10.02
N TYR A 7 12.13 1.65 10.75
CA TYR A 7 11.17 0.60 11.10
C TYR A 7 10.49 0.03 9.86
N LEU A 8 10.04 0.90 8.95
CA LEU A 8 9.38 0.49 7.72
C LEU A 8 10.30 -0.28 6.77
N ARG A 9 11.60 0.03 6.75
CA ARG A 9 12.55 -0.72 5.94
C ARG A 9 12.49 -2.20 6.26
N GLU A 10 12.46 -2.54 7.54
CA GLU A 10 12.36 -3.93 7.95
C GLU A 10 11.02 -4.56 7.59
N LEU A 11 9.93 -3.81 7.77
CA LEU A 11 8.59 -4.33 7.49
C LEU A 11 8.31 -4.51 5.99
N CYS A 12 8.90 -3.70 5.14
CA CYS A 12 8.59 -3.69 3.71
C CYS A 12 9.49 -4.59 2.87
N LYS A 13 10.57 -5.10 3.42
CA LYS A 13 11.49 -5.97 2.67
C LYS A 13 10.75 -7.17 2.07
N PRO A 14 10.99 -7.49 0.78
CA PRO A 14 10.37 -8.67 0.19
C PRO A 14 10.72 -9.94 0.96
N PRO A 15 9.81 -10.94 0.99
CA PRO A 15 10.07 -12.19 1.70
C PRO A 15 11.11 -13.08 1.01
N GLY A 16 11.50 -12.75 -0.21
CA GLY A 16 12.50 -13.49 -0.96
C GLY A 16 12.79 -12.84 -2.30
N GLU A 17 13.76 -13.39 -3.02
CA GLU A 17 14.14 -12.90 -4.34
C GLU A 17 12.98 -13.00 -5.32
N GLY A 18 12.80 -11.96 -6.14
CA GLY A 18 11.70 -11.89 -7.11
C GLY A 18 10.33 -11.63 -6.53
N LYS A 19 10.24 -11.36 -5.22
CA LYS A 19 8.99 -11.09 -4.53
C LYS A 19 8.74 -9.60 -4.39
N ALA A 20 7.46 -9.23 -4.24
CA ALA A 20 7.04 -7.84 -4.06
C ALA A 20 7.38 -7.32 -2.67
N TYR A 21 7.44 -6.00 -2.54
CA TYR A 21 7.51 -5.36 -1.24
C TYR A 21 6.23 -5.63 -0.44
N TYR A 22 6.37 -5.77 0.87
CA TYR A 22 5.22 -5.69 1.77
C TYR A 22 4.66 -4.28 1.77
N ARG A 23 3.35 -4.16 1.93
CA ARG A 23 2.68 -2.86 2.04
C ARG A 23 1.88 -2.80 3.33
N PRO A 24 2.51 -2.41 4.44
CA PRO A 24 1.81 -2.36 5.73
C PRO A 24 0.71 -1.31 5.73
N PHE A 25 0.92 -0.19 5.06
CA PHE A 25 -0.09 0.87 4.96
C PHE A 25 0.28 1.86 3.85
N ILE A 26 -0.69 2.74 3.51
CA ILE A 26 -0.48 3.97 2.76
C ILE A 26 -1.02 5.09 3.66
N CYS A 27 -0.24 6.14 3.86
CA CYS A 27 -0.62 7.22 4.77
C CYS A 27 -0.97 8.50 4.02
N LYS A 28 -2.12 9.08 4.35
CA LYS A 28 -2.50 10.44 3.95
C LYS A 28 -2.48 11.30 5.19
N GLY A 29 -1.65 12.36 5.16
CA GLY A 29 -1.50 13.26 6.30
C GLY A 29 -0.34 12.89 7.20
N ASP A 30 -0.50 13.11 8.50
CA ASP A 30 0.56 12.95 9.48
C ASP A 30 0.60 11.52 10.04
N ILE A 31 1.67 10.79 9.72
CA ILE A 31 1.87 9.42 10.21
C ILE A 31 1.93 9.33 11.74
N ASN A 32 2.31 10.40 12.41
CA ASN A 32 2.39 10.42 13.87
C ASN A 32 1.04 10.70 14.53
N ASN A 33 0.00 11.00 13.75
CA ASN A 33 -1.31 11.34 14.29
C ASN A 33 -2.43 10.77 13.42
N ILE A 34 -2.39 9.47 13.18
CA ILE A 34 -3.42 8.78 12.40
C ILE A 34 -4.71 8.71 13.23
N GLN A 35 -5.80 9.17 12.65
CA GLN A 35 -7.11 9.22 13.31
C GLN A 35 -8.09 8.22 12.74
N ILE A 36 -7.91 7.83 11.47
CA ILE A 36 -8.79 6.90 10.79
C ILE A 36 -7.95 5.80 10.13
N PHE A 37 -8.34 4.56 10.35
CA PHE A 37 -7.76 3.40 9.68
C PHE A 37 -8.80 2.77 8.77
N LEU A 38 -8.45 2.61 7.49
CA LEU A 38 -9.24 1.84 6.54
C LEU A 38 -8.57 0.48 6.40
N VAL A 39 -9.27 -0.58 6.75
CA VAL A 39 -8.67 -1.92 6.83
C VAL A 39 -9.25 -2.81 5.74
N GLY A 40 -8.39 -3.28 4.85
CA GLY A 40 -8.74 -4.26 3.82
C GLY A 40 -8.20 -5.65 4.17
N ILE A 41 -8.35 -6.59 3.24
CA ILE A 41 -7.83 -7.95 3.40
C ILE A 41 -6.34 -7.98 3.09
N ASN A 42 -5.97 -7.62 1.86
CA ASN A 42 -4.58 -7.46 1.47
C ASN A 42 -4.48 -6.42 0.35
N PRO A 43 -3.30 -5.78 0.19
CA PRO A 43 -3.14 -4.80 -0.87
C PRO A 43 -3.16 -5.45 -2.26
N ALA A 44 -3.76 -4.78 -3.22
CA ALA A 44 -3.68 -5.16 -4.63
C ALA A 44 -2.53 -4.41 -5.31
N THR A 45 -2.20 -4.80 -6.55
CA THR A 45 -1.16 -4.17 -7.35
C THR A 45 0.21 -4.29 -6.67
N PRO A 46 0.85 -5.46 -6.78
CA PRO A 46 2.19 -5.66 -6.22
C PRO A 46 3.21 -4.70 -6.85
N ILE A 47 4.14 -4.23 -6.03
CA ILE A 47 5.25 -3.38 -6.45
C ILE A 47 6.54 -4.11 -6.09
N TYR A 48 7.43 -4.21 -7.06
CA TYR A 48 8.64 -5.02 -6.95
C TYR A 48 9.90 -4.15 -6.86
N PRO A 49 11.00 -4.68 -6.32
CA PRO A 49 12.29 -3.98 -6.34
C PRO A 49 12.74 -3.57 -7.75
N SER A 50 12.27 -4.27 -8.80
CA SER A 50 12.52 -3.88 -10.18
C SER A 50 11.75 -2.63 -10.61
N ASP A 51 10.65 -2.31 -9.92
CA ASP A 51 9.84 -1.11 -10.21
C ASP A 51 10.47 0.14 -9.59
N MET A 52 10.96 0.03 -8.37
CA MET A 52 11.60 1.14 -7.65
C MET A 52 12.41 0.62 -6.46
N GLY A 53 13.39 1.40 -6.02
CA GLY A 53 14.15 1.08 -4.82
C GLY A 53 13.34 1.20 -3.54
N LEU A 54 13.84 0.59 -2.47
CA LEU A 54 13.12 0.55 -1.19
C LEU A 54 12.89 1.94 -0.62
N ASP A 55 13.90 2.82 -0.63
CA ASP A 55 13.76 4.18 -0.08
C ASP A 55 12.70 4.99 -0.81
N GLU A 56 12.66 4.89 -2.14
CA GLU A 56 11.62 5.54 -2.94
C GLU A 56 10.24 4.98 -2.61
N TYR A 57 10.15 3.67 -2.44
CA TYR A 57 8.90 3.01 -2.06
C TYR A 57 8.39 3.51 -0.70
N LEU A 58 9.28 3.64 0.29
CA LEU A 58 8.91 4.16 1.61
C LEU A 58 8.39 5.59 1.53
N ASP A 59 9.02 6.44 0.74
CA ASP A 59 8.56 7.81 0.55
C ASP A 59 7.15 7.84 -0.04
N LYS A 60 6.85 6.93 -0.96
CA LYS A 60 5.53 6.88 -1.59
C LYS A 60 4.44 6.36 -0.64
N ILE A 61 4.71 5.34 0.15
CA ILE A 61 3.68 4.85 1.08
C ILE A 61 3.39 5.85 2.21
N LEU A 62 4.32 6.74 2.50
CA LEU A 62 4.13 7.83 3.45
C LEU A 62 3.46 9.06 2.83
N ASP A 63 3.31 9.10 1.52
CA ASP A 63 2.69 10.19 0.77
C ASP A 63 1.62 9.64 -0.16
N TYR A 64 0.38 9.71 0.28
CA TYR A 64 -0.77 9.14 -0.40
C TYR A 64 -0.87 9.56 -1.87
N ASP A 65 -0.69 10.86 -2.14
CA ASP A 65 -0.82 11.39 -3.50
C ASP A 65 0.32 10.91 -4.41
N ALA A 66 1.53 10.84 -3.89
CA ALA A 66 2.67 10.29 -4.62
C ALA A 66 2.48 8.81 -4.91
N PHE A 67 1.95 8.05 -3.95
CA PHE A 67 1.65 6.64 -4.16
C PHE A 67 0.59 6.46 -5.25
N LEU A 68 -0.49 7.23 -5.22
CA LEU A 68 -1.54 7.14 -6.23
C LEU A 68 -1.05 7.47 -7.64
N SER A 69 -0.18 8.47 -7.76
CA SER A 69 0.43 8.82 -9.05
C SER A 69 1.20 7.64 -9.63
N PHE A 70 2.04 7.03 -8.83
CA PHE A 70 2.78 5.84 -9.23
C PHE A 70 1.85 4.68 -9.55
N TYR A 71 0.84 4.45 -8.70
CA TYR A 71 -0.13 3.39 -8.87
C TYR A 71 -0.83 3.46 -10.23
N LYS A 72 -1.29 4.67 -10.60
CA LYS A 72 -1.94 4.90 -11.89
C LYS A 72 -1.00 4.61 -13.06
N ASP A 73 0.24 5.10 -12.98
CA ASP A 73 1.23 4.89 -14.04
C ASP A 73 1.58 3.41 -14.19
N ASN A 74 1.75 2.72 -13.08
CA ASN A 74 2.05 1.28 -13.07
C ASN A 74 0.93 0.49 -13.74
N ARG A 75 -0.32 0.79 -13.42
CA ARG A 75 -1.47 0.11 -14.02
C ARG A 75 -1.56 0.38 -15.53
N ARG A 76 -1.32 1.61 -15.95
CA ARG A 76 -1.31 1.95 -17.39
C ARG A 76 -0.24 1.17 -18.14
N LYS A 77 0.95 1.05 -17.58
CA LYS A 77 2.05 0.27 -18.18
C LYS A 77 1.69 -1.20 -18.39
N HIS A 78 0.81 -1.73 -17.55
CA HIS A 78 0.35 -3.12 -17.64
C HIS A 78 -0.97 -3.27 -18.41
N GLY A 79 -1.40 -2.22 -19.13
CA GLY A 79 -2.61 -2.25 -19.94
C GLY A 79 -3.90 -2.30 -19.15
N LYS A 80 -3.86 -1.86 -17.90
CA LYS A 80 -5.04 -1.84 -17.02
C LYS A 80 -5.58 -0.42 -16.85
N PRO A 81 -6.88 -0.26 -16.52
CA PRO A 81 -7.42 1.05 -16.14
C PRO A 81 -6.60 1.67 -15.00
N GLU A 82 -6.48 2.99 -14.98
CA GLU A 82 -5.70 3.71 -13.97
C GLU A 82 -6.10 3.35 -12.54
N LEU A 83 -7.38 3.11 -12.30
CA LEU A 83 -7.90 2.73 -10.99
C LEU A 83 -8.72 1.45 -11.10
N SER A 84 -8.55 0.57 -10.13
CA SER A 84 -9.49 -0.53 -9.93
C SER A 84 -10.77 0.03 -9.30
N ARG A 85 -11.88 -0.73 -9.39
CA ARG A 85 -13.14 -0.32 -8.76
C ARG A 85 -12.99 -0.09 -7.26
N THR A 86 -12.27 -0.97 -6.60
CA THR A 86 -12.00 -0.84 -5.15
C THR A 86 -11.20 0.41 -4.86
N ARG A 87 -10.13 0.66 -5.64
CA ARG A 87 -9.30 1.84 -5.44
C ARG A 87 -10.10 3.12 -5.68
N GLU A 88 -10.94 3.14 -6.71
CA GLU A 88 -11.79 4.28 -7.02
C GLU A 88 -12.75 4.58 -5.86
N ALA A 89 -13.38 3.56 -5.30
CA ALA A 89 -14.29 3.71 -4.17
C ALA A 89 -13.58 4.24 -2.93
N ILE A 90 -12.40 3.70 -2.62
CA ILE A 90 -11.60 4.15 -1.46
C ILE A 90 -11.16 5.60 -1.66
N ASN A 91 -10.66 5.94 -2.84
CA ASN A 91 -10.23 7.31 -3.14
C ASN A 91 -11.39 8.29 -3.00
N SER A 92 -12.58 7.93 -3.48
CA SER A 92 -13.77 8.78 -3.36
C SER A 92 -14.14 9.02 -1.89
N PHE A 93 -14.06 7.97 -1.07
CA PHE A 93 -14.33 8.08 0.36
C PHE A 93 -13.30 8.96 1.07
N VAL A 94 -12.01 8.76 0.78
CA VAL A 94 -10.93 9.55 1.39
C VAL A 94 -11.04 11.03 0.99
N ASN A 95 -11.35 11.29 -0.29
CA ASN A 95 -11.55 12.66 -0.76
C ASN A 95 -12.77 13.32 -0.09
N TRP A 96 -13.85 12.56 0.07
CA TRP A 96 -15.04 13.06 0.77
C TRP A 96 -14.72 13.40 2.23
N LEU A 97 -13.97 12.56 2.92
CA LEU A 97 -13.51 12.85 4.30
C LEU A 97 -12.74 14.17 4.35
N GLY A 98 -11.86 14.39 3.38
CA GLY A 98 -11.06 15.62 3.29
C GLY A 98 -11.91 16.89 3.13
N THR A 99 -13.13 16.78 2.59
CA THR A 99 -14.05 17.92 2.50
C THR A 99 -14.76 18.20 3.81
N LYS A 100 -14.78 17.27 4.75
CA LYS A 100 -15.49 17.38 6.02
C LYS A 100 -14.59 17.73 7.19
N THR A 101 -13.35 17.24 7.16
CA THR A 101 -12.42 17.41 8.28
C THR A 101 -10.99 17.18 7.82
N GLN A 102 -10.04 17.78 8.55
CA GLN A 102 -8.61 17.52 8.31
C GLN A 102 -8.15 16.40 9.21
N VAL A 103 -8.29 15.17 8.73
CA VAL A 103 -7.82 13.99 9.46
C VAL A 103 -6.73 13.28 8.69
N SER A 104 -5.85 12.62 9.43
CA SER A 104 -4.85 11.73 8.85
C SER A 104 -5.42 10.32 8.77
N VAL A 105 -5.23 9.70 7.62
CA VAL A 105 -5.82 8.39 7.29
C VAL A 105 -4.70 7.42 6.93
N ALA A 106 -4.74 6.23 7.49
CA ALA A 106 -3.91 5.12 7.05
C ALA A 106 -4.78 4.04 6.44
N GLU A 107 -4.47 3.65 5.20
CA GLU A 107 -5.05 2.47 4.59
C GLU A 107 -4.13 1.30 4.90
N THR A 108 -4.65 0.32 5.61
CA THR A 108 -3.89 -0.85 6.01
C THR A 108 -4.64 -2.13 5.62
N ASN A 109 -4.03 -3.27 5.84
CA ASN A 109 -4.61 -4.56 5.49
C ASN A 109 -4.27 -5.59 6.56
N ILE A 110 -5.15 -6.56 6.73
CA ILE A 110 -4.93 -7.67 7.67
C ILE A 110 -3.67 -8.45 7.25
N ILE A 111 -3.53 -8.68 5.93
CA ILE A 111 -2.38 -9.35 5.35
C ILE A 111 -1.61 -8.31 4.54
N PRO A 112 -0.39 -7.93 4.93
CA PRO A 112 0.32 -6.81 4.28
C PRO A 112 1.02 -7.19 2.97
N TYR A 113 0.94 -8.44 2.53
CA TYR A 113 1.58 -8.86 1.28
C TYR A 113 0.64 -8.65 0.09
N PRO A 114 1.04 -7.86 -0.93
CA PRO A 114 0.18 -7.56 -2.07
C PRO A 114 0.08 -8.73 -3.06
N THR A 115 -1.11 -8.93 -3.61
CA THR A 115 -1.33 -9.89 -4.70
C THR A 115 -2.19 -9.25 -5.79
N VAL A 116 -2.18 -9.84 -6.97
CA VAL A 116 -2.97 -9.31 -8.10
C VAL A 116 -4.47 -9.38 -7.80
N ASP A 117 -4.89 -10.46 -7.15
CA ASP A 117 -6.28 -10.67 -6.72
C ASP A 117 -6.32 -11.66 -5.54
N LEU A 118 -7.52 -11.91 -4.99
CA LEU A 118 -7.70 -12.81 -3.87
C LEU A 118 -7.32 -14.27 -4.19
N LYS A 119 -7.44 -14.69 -5.44
CA LYS A 119 -7.03 -16.05 -5.84
C LYS A 119 -5.53 -16.25 -5.66
N HIS A 120 -4.73 -15.25 -6.00
CA HIS A 120 -3.28 -15.31 -5.85
C HIS A 120 -2.86 -15.34 -4.39
N LEU A 121 -3.68 -14.83 -3.48
CA LEU A 121 -3.41 -14.92 -2.05
C LEU A 121 -3.35 -16.36 -1.57
N ASN A 122 -4.14 -17.27 -2.15
CA ASN A 122 -4.11 -18.68 -1.81
C ASN A 122 -2.79 -19.36 -2.18
N HIS A 123 -2.08 -18.85 -3.18
CA HIS A 123 -0.77 -19.35 -3.57
C HIS A 123 0.34 -18.88 -2.61
N GLU A 124 0.04 -17.94 -1.74
CA GLU A 124 0.94 -17.43 -0.71
C GLU A 124 0.61 -18.04 0.67
N ASP A 125 -0.11 -19.17 0.70
CA ASP A 125 -0.54 -19.84 1.93
C ASP A 125 0.60 -20.12 2.90
N ASN A 126 1.78 -20.50 2.38
CA ASN A 126 2.95 -20.74 3.22
C ASN A 126 3.36 -19.49 3.99
N TYR A 127 3.27 -18.34 3.35
CA TYR A 127 3.55 -17.07 3.99
C TYR A 127 2.59 -16.80 5.15
N ILE A 128 1.30 -17.09 4.97
CA ILE A 128 0.28 -16.89 6.00
C ILE A 128 0.48 -17.84 7.17
N LYS A 129 0.81 -19.11 6.86
CA LYS A 129 0.99 -20.15 7.88
C LYS A 129 2.25 -19.95 8.72
N ASP A 130 3.28 -19.37 8.14
CA ASP A 130 4.56 -19.15 8.81
C ASP A 130 4.56 -17.88 9.69
N ARG A 131 3.47 -17.15 9.68
CA ARG A 131 3.27 -15.97 10.50
C ARG A 131 2.33 -16.19 11.65
#